data_72d0b21cca429236106151403c72270f
#
_entry.id   72d0b21cca429236106151403c72270f
#
_cell.length_a   1.000
_cell.length_b   1.000
_cell.length_c   1.000
_cell.angle_alpha   90.00
_cell.angle_beta   90.00
_cell.angle_gamma   90.00
#
_symmetry.space_group_name_H-M   'P 1'
#
loop_
_entity.id
_entity.type
_entity.pdbx_description
1 polymer ?
#
loop_
_entity_poly.entity_id
_entity_poly.type
_entity_poly.pdbx_seq_one_letter_code
_entity_poly.pdbx_strand_id
1 'polypeptide(L)'
;EMLEAGEVDVVAYPIPINNKLKQEVIYCGREDISSQVLIQRANKGDKLLTDVTQLIDKNVYVKPNTKYSERLKNLDEELGGGIHIQKVENDSIATEDLIEMVSLGEIPYTISDDNTARLNKTYYWNINVDLKVSFPQRSSWGVRKSSPDLAKAIDEWASDKTGKHSFKAVTKRYFELSKQPFTADIPEVKNGHISPY
;
A
#
# COMPACT_ATOMS: atom_id res chain seq x y z
N GLU A 1 17.61 -0.84 -8.95
CA GLU A 1 18.85 -0.06 -8.67
C GLU A 1 19.69 -0.71 -7.57
N MET A 2 19.28 -0.74 -6.27
CA MET A 2 20.07 -1.34 -5.17
C MET A 2 20.37 -2.83 -5.37
N LEU A 3 19.42 -3.58 -5.92
CA LEU A 3 19.60 -5.00 -6.25
C LEU A 3 20.62 -5.21 -7.38
N GLU A 4 20.61 -4.38 -8.40
CA GLU A 4 21.56 -4.39 -9.52
C GLU A 4 22.95 -3.91 -9.08
N ALA A 5 23.01 -2.89 -8.23
CA ALA A 5 24.25 -2.39 -7.65
C ALA A 5 24.92 -3.37 -6.69
N GLY A 6 24.22 -4.43 -6.29
CA GLY A 6 24.72 -5.43 -5.34
C GLY A 6 24.74 -4.97 -3.89
N GLU A 7 24.03 -3.90 -3.58
CA GLU A 7 23.92 -3.37 -2.21
C GLU A 7 22.99 -4.21 -1.35
N VAL A 8 22.03 -4.90 -1.98
CA VAL A 8 21.09 -5.82 -1.31
C VAL A 8 20.96 -7.10 -2.11
N ASP A 9 20.65 -8.22 -1.45
CA ASP A 9 20.47 -9.55 -2.06
C ASP A 9 19.01 -9.87 -2.34
N VAL A 10 18.09 -9.31 -1.57
CA VAL A 10 16.66 -9.54 -1.65
C VAL A 10 15.89 -8.25 -1.42
N VAL A 11 14.83 -8.06 -2.18
CA VAL A 11 13.80 -7.06 -1.92
C VAL A 11 12.59 -7.79 -1.36
N ALA A 12 12.45 -7.77 -0.04
CA ALA A 12 11.33 -8.37 0.69
C ALA A 12 10.12 -7.41 0.73
N TYR A 13 9.79 -6.86 -0.42
CA TYR A 13 8.65 -5.97 -0.65
C TYR A 13 7.91 -6.45 -1.90
N PRO A 14 6.57 -6.34 -1.98
CA PRO A 14 5.79 -6.73 -3.15
C PRO A 14 6.18 -5.91 -4.40
N ILE A 15 6.97 -6.51 -5.30
CA ILE A 15 7.35 -5.92 -6.57
C ILE A 15 6.35 -6.38 -7.64
N PRO A 16 5.80 -5.49 -8.48
CA PRO A 16 4.89 -5.87 -9.54
C PRO A 16 5.52 -6.89 -10.51
N ILE A 17 4.79 -7.96 -10.83
CA ILE A 17 5.24 -8.97 -11.80
C ILE A 17 4.94 -8.46 -13.20
N ASN A 18 5.96 -7.98 -13.91
CA ASN A 18 5.88 -7.54 -15.30
C ASN A 18 7.06 -8.05 -16.14
N ASN A 19 6.93 -7.96 -17.45
CA ASN A 19 7.94 -8.52 -18.37
C ASN A 19 9.28 -7.78 -18.31
N LYS A 20 9.29 -6.48 -17.99
CA LYS A 20 10.51 -5.69 -17.84
C LYS A 20 11.30 -6.17 -16.62
N LEU A 21 10.66 -6.19 -15.46
CA LEU A 21 11.33 -6.59 -14.22
C LEU A 21 11.70 -8.08 -14.17
N LYS A 22 11.01 -8.95 -14.92
CA LYS A 22 11.44 -10.36 -15.09
C LYS A 22 12.83 -10.50 -15.72
N GLN A 23 13.30 -9.50 -16.44
CA GLN A 23 14.65 -9.50 -16.99
C GLN A 23 15.71 -9.08 -15.97
N GLU A 24 15.32 -8.37 -14.92
CA GLU A 24 16.20 -7.78 -13.92
C GLU A 24 16.26 -8.58 -12.62
N VAL A 25 15.17 -9.26 -12.24
CA VAL A 25 15.05 -10.00 -10.98
C VAL A 25 14.53 -11.42 -11.17
N ILE A 26 14.80 -12.30 -10.21
CA ILE A 26 14.12 -13.58 -10.03
C ILE A 26 13.05 -13.36 -8.96
N TYR A 27 11.79 -13.59 -9.32
CA TYR A 27 10.69 -13.53 -8.36
C TYR A 27 10.71 -14.76 -7.47
N CYS A 28 10.42 -14.59 -6.19
CA CYS A 28 10.41 -15.65 -5.21
C CYS A 28 9.43 -15.36 -4.06
N GLY A 29 9.21 -16.37 -3.24
CA GLY A 29 8.32 -16.29 -2.11
C GLY A 29 6.85 -16.35 -2.52
N ARG A 30 6.01 -15.66 -1.76
CA ARG A 30 4.56 -15.70 -1.98
C ARG A 30 4.14 -14.60 -2.95
N GLU A 31 3.34 -14.99 -3.95
CA GLU A 31 2.61 -14.00 -4.75
C GLU A 31 1.48 -13.37 -3.95
N ASP A 32 1.35 -12.07 -4.07
CA ASP A 32 0.21 -11.29 -3.61
C ASP A 32 -0.55 -10.71 -4.82
N ILE A 33 -1.86 -10.61 -4.68
CA ILE A 33 -2.72 -10.02 -5.70
C ILE A 33 -3.41 -8.82 -5.06
N SER A 34 -3.08 -7.63 -5.54
CA SER A 34 -3.65 -6.38 -5.06
C SER A 34 -4.14 -5.50 -6.21
N SER A 35 -5.14 -4.68 -5.94
CA SER A 35 -5.58 -3.62 -6.83
C SER A 35 -5.17 -2.28 -6.25
N GLN A 36 -5.00 -1.29 -7.10
CA GLN A 36 -4.87 0.09 -6.62
C GLN A 36 -6.26 0.71 -6.48
N VAL A 37 -6.45 1.47 -5.42
CA VAL A 37 -7.72 2.12 -5.08
C VAL A 37 -7.53 3.62 -4.88
N LEU A 38 -8.58 4.36 -5.19
CA LEU A 38 -8.68 5.77 -4.86
C LEU A 38 -8.96 5.93 -3.36
N ILE A 39 -8.21 6.80 -2.72
CA ILE A 39 -8.48 7.25 -1.35
C ILE A 39 -9.16 8.61 -1.44
N GLN A 40 -10.33 8.71 -0.85
CA GLN A 40 -11.13 9.93 -0.81
C GLN A 40 -11.76 10.10 0.58
N ARG A 41 -11.98 11.37 0.98
CA ARG A 41 -12.64 11.65 2.26
C ARG A 41 -14.12 11.27 2.18
N ALA A 42 -14.65 10.77 3.30
CA ALA A 42 -16.02 10.25 3.41
C ALA A 42 -16.73 10.79 4.66
N ASN A 43 -16.63 12.10 4.91
CA ASN A 43 -17.42 12.75 5.95
C ASN A 43 -18.88 12.88 5.52
N LYS A 44 -19.75 13.12 6.48
CA LYS A 44 -21.18 13.38 6.20
C LYS A 44 -21.34 14.59 5.27
N GLY A 45 -21.88 14.36 4.08
CA GLY A 45 -22.08 15.39 3.05
C GLY A 45 -20.99 15.41 1.96
N ASP A 46 -19.91 14.67 2.10
CA ASP A 46 -18.93 14.52 1.03
C ASP A 46 -19.52 13.74 -0.15
N LYS A 47 -19.28 14.22 -1.38
CA LYS A 47 -19.70 13.53 -2.59
C LYS A 47 -18.59 12.57 -3.03
N LEU A 48 -18.81 11.26 -2.81
CA LEU A 48 -17.88 10.24 -3.20
C LEU A 48 -17.87 10.02 -4.72
N LEU A 49 -16.68 9.81 -5.27
CA LEU A 49 -16.52 9.32 -6.63
C LEU A 49 -16.73 7.79 -6.60
N THR A 50 -17.51 7.29 -7.55
CA THR A 50 -17.88 5.88 -7.67
C THR A 50 -17.42 5.26 -8.98
N ASP A 51 -16.94 6.09 -9.91
CA ASP A 51 -16.45 5.69 -11.22
C ASP A 51 -15.17 6.46 -11.59
N VAL A 52 -14.26 5.80 -12.29
CA VAL A 52 -12.95 6.38 -12.68
C VAL A 52 -13.09 7.57 -13.63
N THR A 53 -14.14 7.64 -14.42
CA THR A 53 -14.41 8.77 -15.32
C THR A 53 -14.66 10.08 -14.58
N GLN A 54 -15.08 9.99 -13.32
CA GLN A 54 -15.30 11.16 -12.46
C GLN A 54 -13.99 11.78 -11.96
N LEU A 55 -12.83 11.15 -12.23
CA LEU A 55 -11.50 11.71 -11.94
C LEU A 55 -11.09 12.81 -12.92
N ILE A 56 -11.76 12.92 -14.08
CA ILE A 56 -11.57 14.03 -15.02
C ILE A 56 -11.81 15.35 -14.27
N ASP A 57 -10.92 16.32 -14.47
CA ASP A 57 -10.88 17.62 -13.79
C ASP A 57 -10.67 17.55 -12.26
N LYS A 58 -10.15 16.43 -11.74
CA LYS A 58 -9.80 16.30 -10.32
C LYS A 58 -8.29 16.32 -10.11
N ASN A 59 -7.89 16.93 -8.98
CA ASN A 59 -6.50 16.88 -8.51
C ASN A 59 -6.27 15.58 -7.74
N VAL A 60 -5.38 14.72 -8.23
CA VAL A 60 -4.98 13.49 -7.56
C VAL A 60 -3.51 13.56 -7.21
N TYR A 61 -3.17 13.41 -5.94
CA TYR A 61 -1.84 13.58 -5.39
C TYR A 61 -1.13 12.24 -5.27
N VAL A 62 0.09 12.14 -5.79
CA VAL A 62 0.90 10.90 -5.77
C VAL A 62 2.38 11.24 -5.62
N LYS A 63 3.16 10.30 -5.08
CA LYS A 63 4.62 10.38 -5.11
C LYS A 63 5.12 10.15 -6.54
N PRO A 64 6.10 10.93 -7.01
CA PRO A 64 6.73 10.71 -8.32
C PRO A 64 7.47 9.38 -8.35
N ASN A 65 7.65 8.82 -9.55
CA ASN A 65 8.42 7.59 -9.79
C ASN A 65 7.90 6.35 -9.01
N THR A 66 6.61 6.32 -8.69
CA THR A 66 5.94 5.20 -8.05
C THR A 66 5.01 4.49 -9.01
N LYS A 67 4.68 3.23 -8.71
CA LYS A 67 3.63 2.49 -9.45
C LYS A 67 2.28 3.21 -9.47
N TYR A 68 2.02 4.06 -8.48
CA TYR A 68 0.80 4.87 -8.38
C TYR A 68 0.78 6.01 -9.38
N SER A 69 1.91 6.73 -9.52
CA SER A 69 2.05 7.80 -10.52
C SER A 69 2.00 7.26 -11.95
N GLU A 70 2.59 6.08 -12.17
CA GLU A 70 2.58 5.38 -13.46
C GLU A 70 1.15 4.91 -13.82
N ARG A 71 0.43 4.31 -12.86
CA ARG A 71 -0.96 3.90 -13.06
C ARG A 71 -1.87 5.10 -13.35
N LEU A 72 -1.71 6.17 -12.59
CA LEU A 72 -2.55 7.37 -12.77
C LEU A 72 -2.33 8.02 -14.14
N LYS A 73 -1.07 8.03 -14.61
CA LYS A 73 -0.75 8.49 -15.97
C LYS A 73 -1.43 7.62 -17.03
N ASN A 74 -1.33 6.29 -16.90
CA ASN A 74 -1.98 5.37 -17.84
C ASN A 74 -3.50 5.52 -17.82
N LEU A 75 -4.09 5.69 -16.63
CA LEU A 75 -5.53 5.92 -16.49
C LEU A 75 -5.97 7.23 -17.14
N ASP A 76 -5.18 8.28 -17.00
CA ASP A 76 -5.43 9.56 -17.66
C ASP A 76 -5.43 9.41 -19.19
N GLU A 77 -4.43 8.69 -19.74
CA GLU A 77 -4.37 8.38 -21.17
C GLU A 77 -5.58 7.52 -21.63
N GLU A 78 -5.97 6.50 -20.85
CA GLU A 78 -7.14 5.65 -21.11
C GLU A 78 -8.46 6.45 -21.14
N LEU A 79 -8.57 7.50 -20.33
CA LEU A 79 -9.74 8.37 -20.24
C LEU A 79 -9.73 9.51 -21.29
N GLY A 80 -8.65 9.65 -22.05
CA GLY A 80 -8.49 10.73 -23.03
C GLY A 80 -7.93 12.03 -22.43
N GLY A 81 -7.35 11.96 -21.24
CA GLY A 81 -6.77 13.08 -20.50
C GLY A 81 -7.78 13.78 -19.57
N GLY A 82 -7.26 14.70 -18.77
CA GLY A 82 -8.05 15.58 -17.90
C GLY A 82 -7.89 15.33 -16.41
N ILE A 83 -7.13 14.30 -15.99
CA ILE A 83 -6.79 14.13 -14.57
C ILE A 83 -5.63 15.07 -14.22
N HIS A 84 -5.81 15.90 -13.20
CA HIS A 84 -4.76 16.79 -12.73
C HIS A 84 -3.84 16.05 -11.76
N ILE A 85 -2.77 15.44 -12.29
CA ILE A 85 -1.80 14.65 -11.51
C ILE A 85 -0.85 15.60 -10.77
N GLN A 86 -0.96 15.63 -9.45
CA GLN A 86 -0.13 16.44 -8.55
C GLN A 86 0.99 15.57 -7.96
N LYS A 87 2.23 15.86 -8.34
CA LYS A 87 3.40 15.12 -7.84
C LYS A 87 3.92 15.77 -6.55
N VAL A 88 3.97 14.99 -5.48
CA VAL A 88 4.51 15.41 -4.18
C VAL A 88 5.98 15.00 -4.11
N GLU A 89 6.87 15.93 -4.40
CA GLU A 89 8.32 15.69 -4.50
C GLU A 89 9.06 15.69 -3.14
N ASN A 90 8.37 16.06 -2.06
CA ASN A 90 8.97 16.07 -0.73
C ASN A 90 9.27 14.63 -0.25
N ASP A 91 10.53 14.27 -0.12
CA ASP A 91 11.00 12.93 0.26
C ASP A 91 10.62 12.53 1.69
N SER A 92 10.34 13.50 2.55
CA SER A 92 9.86 13.25 3.92
C SER A 92 8.40 12.80 3.99
N ILE A 93 7.63 12.93 2.91
CA ILE A 93 6.23 12.51 2.82
C ILE A 93 6.16 11.13 2.17
N ALA A 94 5.66 10.13 2.89
CA ALA A 94 5.40 8.81 2.35
C ALA A 94 3.99 8.71 1.72
N THR A 95 3.68 7.59 1.09
CA THR A 95 2.33 7.36 0.52
C THR A 95 1.26 7.32 1.61
N GLU A 96 1.60 6.77 2.77
CA GLU A 96 0.72 6.70 3.95
C GLU A 96 0.38 8.09 4.49
N ASP A 97 1.33 9.02 4.44
CA ASP A 97 1.10 10.42 4.85
C ASP A 97 0.08 11.11 3.92
N LEU A 98 0.10 10.78 2.61
CA LEU A 98 -0.92 11.26 1.69
C LEU A 98 -2.32 10.76 2.04
N ILE A 99 -2.46 9.55 2.60
CA ILE A 99 -3.74 9.03 3.08
C ILE A 99 -4.23 9.83 4.28
N GLU A 100 -3.33 10.17 5.21
CA GLU A 100 -3.63 11.05 6.34
C GLU A 100 -4.08 12.43 5.86
N MET A 101 -3.36 13.04 4.92
CA MET A 101 -3.71 14.34 4.35
C MET A 101 -5.11 14.34 3.69
N VAL A 102 -5.51 13.23 3.05
CA VAL A 102 -6.90 13.07 2.56
C VAL A 102 -7.89 13.04 3.72
N SER A 103 -7.60 12.29 4.78
CA SER A 103 -8.46 12.22 5.97
C SER A 103 -8.65 13.60 6.61
N LEU A 104 -7.58 14.40 6.70
CA LEU A 104 -7.60 15.77 7.22
C LEU A 104 -8.27 16.76 6.27
N GLY A 105 -8.41 16.40 4.99
CA GLY A 105 -8.97 17.26 3.94
C GLY A 105 -7.98 18.26 3.36
N GLU A 106 -6.69 18.07 3.58
CA GLU A 106 -5.61 18.89 3.02
C GLU A 106 -5.43 18.65 1.52
N ILE A 107 -5.64 17.39 1.08
CA ILE A 107 -5.69 17.01 -0.33
C ILE A 107 -6.98 16.24 -0.61
N PRO A 108 -7.54 16.34 -1.82
CA PRO A 108 -8.83 15.72 -2.13
C PRO A 108 -8.72 14.20 -2.36
N TYR A 109 -7.69 13.75 -3.09
CA TYR A 109 -7.54 12.36 -3.54
C TYR A 109 -6.08 11.93 -3.57
N THR A 110 -5.85 10.65 -3.22
CA THR A 110 -4.59 9.93 -3.49
C THR A 110 -4.88 8.51 -3.93
N ILE A 111 -3.84 7.76 -4.32
CA ILE A 111 -3.94 6.35 -4.72
C ILE A 111 -3.00 5.51 -3.86
N SER A 112 -3.47 4.34 -3.46
CA SER A 112 -2.67 3.34 -2.75
C SER A 112 -3.11 1.93 -3.12
N ASP A 113 -2.33 0.91 -2.72
CA ASP A 113 -2.79 -0.48 -2.77
C ASP A 113 -3.98 -0.69 -1.83
N ASP A 114 -4.90 -1.56 -2.21
CA ASP A 114 -6.10 -1.85 -1.44
C ASP A 114 -5.79 -2.41 -0.04
N ASN A 115 -4.72 -3.18 0.11
CA ASN A 115 -4.28 -3.68 1.40
C ASN A 115 -3.82 -2.54 2.33
N THR A 116 -2.97 -1.64 1.84
CA THR A 116 -2.51 -0.45 2.57
C THR A 116 -3.67 0.49 2.87
N ALA A 117 -4.55 0.71 1.91
CA ALA A 117 -5.73 1.55 2.06
C ALA A 117 -6.69 1.03 3.14
N ARG A 118 -6.96 -0.27 3.16
CA ARG A 118 -7.80 -0.92 4.19
C ARG A 118 -7.17 -0.86 5.57
N LEU A 119 -5.85 -1.03 5.67
CA LEU A 119 -5.15 -0.87 6.93
C LEU A 119 -5.31 0.56 7.45
N ASN A 120 -5.06 1.56 6.61
CA ASN A 120 -5.20 2.96 7.00
C ASN A 120 -6.66 3.34 7.33
N LYS A 121 -7.66 2.72 6.70
CA LYS A 121 -9.07 2.91 7.06
C LYS A 121 -9.40 2.51 8.51
N THR A 122 -8.58 1.69 9.14
CA THR A 122 -8.75 1.36 10.57
C THR A 122 -8.33 2.50 11.49
N TYR A 123 -7.43 3.37 11.02
CA TYR A 123 -6.98 4.57 11.75
C TYR A 123 -7.80 5.80 11.36
N TYR A 124 -8.13 5.91 10.07
CA TYR A 124 -8.88 7.04 9.50
C TYR A 124 -10.26 6.58 9.05
N TRP A 125 -11.23 6.55 9.99
CA TRP A 125 -12.60 6.07 9.73
C TRP A 125 -13.34 6.88 8.65
N ASN A 126 -12.91 8.12 8.40
CA ASN A 126 -13.51 9.08 7.49
C ASN A 126 -12.94 9.04 6.07
N ILE A 127 -12.31 7.93 5.66
CA ILE A 127 -11.91 7.71 4.26
C ILE A 127 -12.71 6.59 3.62
N ASN A 128 -12.94 6.73 2.31
CA ASN A 128 -13.48 5.68 1.44
C ASN A 128 -12.37 5.18 0.52
N VAL A 129 -12.34 3.85 0.32
CA VAL A 129 -11.29 3.12 -0.43
C VAL A 129 -11.90 2.11 -1.40
N ASP A 130 -13.15 2.31 -1.80
CA ASP A 130 -13.91 1.30 -2.56
C ASP A 130 -13.70 1.41 -4.07
N LEU A 131 -13.35 2.62 -4.58
CA LEU A 131 -13.14 2.83 -6.00
C LEU A 131 -11.78 2.29 -6.47
N LYS A 132 -11.82 1.20 -7.24
CA LYS A 132 -10.63 0.62 -7.87
C LYS A 132 -10.21 1.44 -9.09
N VAL A 133 -8.94 1.78 -9.17
CA VAL A 133 -8.33 2.50 -10.30
C VAL A 133 -7.41 1.62 -11.14
N SER A 134 -7.21 0.36 -10.73
CA SER A 134 -6.47 -0.64 -11.50
C SER A 134 -7.16 -2.00 -11.50
N PHE A 135 -6.83 -2.83 -12.49
CA PHE A 135 -7.06 -4.27 -12.41
C PHE A 135 -6.19 -4.90 -11.31
N PRO A 136 -6.56 -6.09 -10.81
CA PRO A 136 -5.70 -6.85 -9.90
C PRO A 136 -4.33 -7.09 -10.54
N GLN A 137 -3.28 -6.75 -9.80
CA GLN A 137 -1.89 -6.95 -10.20
C GLN A 137 -1.24 -7.98 -9.30
N ARG A 138 -0.42 -8.86 -9.90
CA ARG A 138 0.39 -9.82 -9.17
C ARG A 138 1.69 -9.15 -8.75
N SER A 139 2.11 -9.39 -7.53
CA SER A 139 3.40 -8.96 -7.00
C SER A 139 4.05 -10.08 -6.21
N SER A 140 5.37 -10.03 -6.08
CA SER A 140 6.15 -11.00 -5.31
C SER A 140 7.45 -10.35 -4.84
N TRP A 141 8.19 -11.03 -3.98
CA TRP A 141 9.54 -10.62 -3.64
C TRP A 141 10.48 -10.86 -4.80
N GLY A 142 11.62 -10.20 -4.80
CA GLY A 142 12.63 -10.35 -5.84
C GLY A 142 14.04 -10.50 -5.30
N VAL A 143 14.82 -11.37 -5.92
CA VAL A 143 16.25 -11.51 -5.67
C VAL A 143 17.04 -11.22 -6.94
N ARG A 144 18.33 -10.97 -6.80
CA ARG A 144 19.23 -10.78 -7.94
C ARG A 144 19.22 -11.99 -8.87
N LYS A 145 19.37 -11.74 -10.16
CA LYS A 145 19.51 -12.79 -11.19
C LYS A 145 20.68 -13.75 -10.92
N SER A 146 21.72 -13.25 -10.27
CA SER A 146 22.91 -14.04 -9.90
C SER A 146 22.72 -14.94 -8.69
N SER A 147 21.55 -14.90 -8.03
CA SER A 147 21.29 -15.62 -6.79
C SER A 147 20.06 -16.55 -6.89
N PRO A 148 20.04 -17.50 -7.85
CA PRO A 148 18.91 -18.43 -8.02
C PRO A 148 18.71 -19.36 -6.83
N ASP A 149 19.80 -19.73 -6.13
CA ASP A 149 19.74 -20.59 -4.94
C ASP A 149 19.01 -19.89 -3.79
N LEU A 150 19.20 -18.57 -3.64
CA LEU A 150 18.48 -17.76 -2.64
C LEU A 150 16.98 -17.71 -2.97
N ALA A 151 16.62 -17.54 -4.26
CA ALA A 151 15.22 -17.59 -4.68
C ALA A 151 14.57 -18.92 -4.30
N LYS A 152 15.25 -20.03 -4.61
CA LYS A 152 14.77 -21.37 -4.28
C LYS A 152 14.60 -21.57 -2.78
N ALA A 153 15.58 -21.15 -1.97
CA ALA A 153 15.47 -21.24 -0.51
C ALA A 153 14.29 -20.45 0.06
N ILE A 154 14.02 -19.24 -0.49
CA ILE A 154 12.87 -18.42 -0.11
C ILE A 154 11.56 -19.10 -0.52
N ASP A 155 11.48 -19.71 -1.72
CA ASP A 155 10.31 -20.44 -2.19
C ASP A 155 10.02 -21.67 -1.33
N GLU A 156 11.05 -22.43 -0.96
CA GLU A 156 10.93 -23.57 -0.06
C GLU A 156 10.40 -23.13 1.31
N TRP A 157 11.00 -22.10 1.90
CA TRP A 157 10.53 -21.52 3.16
C TRP A 157 9.09 -21.02 3.09
N ALA A 158 8.72 -20.28 2.03
CA ALA A 158 7.37 -19.78 1.84
C ALA A 158 6.33 -20.87 1.60
N SER A 159 6.77 -22.02 1.08
CA SER A 159 5.92 -23.18 0.81
C SER A 159 5.75 -24.09 2.02
N ASP A 160 6.67 -24.05 2.97
CA ASP A 160 6.61 -24.86 4.18
C ASP A 160 5.43 -24.48 5.08
N LYS A 161 4.93 -25.47 5.85
CA LYS A 161 3.81 -25.27 6.78
C LYS A 161 4.10 -24.19 7.81
N THR A 162 5.35 -24.11 8.27
CA THR A 162 5.80 -23.12 9.24
C THR A 162 5.78 -21.71 8.65
N GLY A 163 6.30 -21.52 7.44
CA GLY A 163 6.29 -20.24 6.73
C GLY A 163 4.87 -19.76 6.42
N LYS A 164 4.00 -20.67 5.93
CA LYS A 164 2.57 -20.37 5.70
C LYS A 164 1.83 -19.98 6.98
N HIS A 165 2.11 -20.64 8.09
CA HIS A 165 1.45 -20.39 9.37
C HIS A 165 1.92 -19.06 9.96
N SER A 166 3.22 -18.79 9.92
CA SER A 166 3.81 -17.52 10.39
C SER A 166 3.28 -16.33 9.59
N PHE A 167 3.27 -16.43 8.25
CA PHE A 167 2.73 -15.38 7.39
C PHE A 167 1.24 -15.11 7.65
N LYS A 168 0.41 -16.16 7.73
CA LYS A 168 -1.00 -16.03 8.08
C LYS A 168 -1.21 -15.38 9.45
N ALA A 169 -0.42 -15.79 10.45
CA ALA A 169 -0.51 -15.23 11.80
C ALA A 169 -0.15 -13.74 11.82
N VAL A 170 0.92 -13.35 11.12
CA VAL A 170 1.34 -11.95 10.99
C VAL A 170 0.26 -11.14 10.25
N THR A 171 -0.18 -11.61 9.08
CA THR A 171 -1.22 -10.93 8.29
C THR A 171 -2.50 -10.77 9.11
N LYS A 172 -2.94 -11.83 9.80
CA LYS A 172 -4.11 -11.77 10.68
C LYS A 172 -3.92 -10.75 11.80
N ARG A 173 -2.75 -10.73 12.41
CA ARG A 173 -2.45 -9.80 13.51
C ARG A 173 -2.47 -8.35 13.08
N TYR A 174 -1.91 -8.03 11.90
CA TYR A 174 -1.81 -6.65 11.43
C TYR A 174 -3.05 -6.17 10.65
N PHE A 175 -3.74 -7.04 9.92
CA PHE A 175 -4.85 -6.65 9.05
C PHE A 175 -6.24 -7.03 9.58
N GLU A 176 -6.35 -8.03 10.47
CA GLU A 176 -7.65 -8.45 10.99
C GLU A 176 -7.89 -8.02 12.45
N LEU A 177 -6.85 -7.96 13.28
CA LEU A 177 -6.98 -7.52 14.69
C LEU A 177 -7.12 -6.00 14.81
N SER A 178 -6.71 -5.23 13.83
CA SER A 178 -6.95 -3.79 13.79
C SER A 178 -8.43 -3.41 13.55
N LYS A 179 -9.33 -4.39 13.40
CA LYS A 179 -10.78 -4.16 13.32
C LYS A 179 -11.44 -3.84 14.66
N GLN A 180 -10.75 -3.99 15.77
CA GLN A 180 -11.25 -3.48 17.05
C GLN A 180 -10.90 -1.98 17.13
N PRO A 181 -11.90 -1.09 17.34
CA PRO A 181 -11.58 0.27 17.70
C PRO A 181 -10.66 0.19 18.92
N PHE A 182 -9.56 0.93 18.87
CA PHE A 182 -8.67 1.09 20.00
C PHE A 182 -9.44 1.91 21.03
N THR A 183 -10.37 1.29 21.73
CA THR A 183 -10.79 1.74 23.04
C THR A 183 -9.62 1.41 23.94
N ALA A 184 -8.61 2.29 23.94
CA ALA A 184 -7.73 2.36 25.06
C ALA A 184 -8.63 2.71 26.25
N ASP A 185 -9.03 1.71 27.00
CA ASP A 185 -9.23 1.89 28.41
C ASP A 185 -7.87 2.32 28.95
N ILE A 186 -7.60 3.62 28.86
CA ILE A 186 -6.59 4.26 29.69
C ILE A 186 -7.16 4.09 31.08
N PRO A 187 -6.55 3.24 31.92
CA PRO A 187 -6.99 3.17 33.31
C PRO A 187 -6.86 4.60 33.86
N GLU A 188 -7.98 5.22 34.21
CA GLU A 188 -7.96 6.46 34.94
C GLU A 188 -6.98 6.28 36.10
N VAL A 189 -5.88 7.04 36.04
CA VAL A 189 -4.95 7.12 37.15
C VAL A 189 -5.70 7.83 38.28
N LYS A 190 -6.50 7.07 39.01
CA LYS A 190 -7.06 7.51 40.27
C LYS A 190 -5.93 7.58 41.27
N ASN A 191 -5.54 8.82 41.55
CA ASN A 191 -4.72 9.22 42.72
C ASN A 191 -3.33 8.56 42.81
N GLY A 192 -2.33 9.19 42.18
CA GLY A 192 -0.98 9.48 42.70
C GLY A 192 -0.22 8.44 43.57
N HIS A 193 -0.52 7.15 43.52
CA HIS A 193 0.26 6.13 44.20
C HIS A 193 0.90 5.21 43.14
N ILE A 194 2.15 5.51 42.83
CA ILE A 194 3.08 4.57 42.23
C ILE A 194 3.46 3.59 43.34
N SER A 195 2.98 2.34 43.25
CA SER A 195 3.52 1.26 44.06
C SER A 195 4.79 0.75 43.41
N PRO A 196 5.92 0.69 44.10
CA PRO A 196 7.16 0.13 43.58
C PRO A 196 7.15 -1.37 43.87
N TYR A 197 6.87 -2.16 42.77
CA TYR A 197 7.37 -3.54 42.62
C TYR A 197 7.31 -3.92 41.13
#